data_bd84927e81a5929cc4286440880fdab9
#
_entry.id   bd84927e81a5929cc4286440880fdab9
#
_cell.length_a   1.000
_cell.length_b   1.000
_cell.length_c   1.000
_cell.angle_alpha   90.00
_cell.angle_beta   90.00
_cell.angle_gamma   90.00
#
_symmetry.space_group_name_H-M   'P 1'
#
loop_
_entity.id
_entity.type
_entity.pdbx_description
1 polymer ?
#
loop_
_entity_poly.entity_id
_entity_poly.type
_entity_poly.pdbx_seq_one_letter_code
_entity_poly.pdbx_strand_id
1 'polypeptide(L)'
;MLENLEPAKKVQAPKDFRPGLEFDGAEGTATTEGLPEAPNFDEFLDQRGYSPDEYEIVGTPRTSQWQRWDGEWLTAYRFHFRKKVTDLDLPTLYNLAKQTKPKPVKRKANERTFVICPADFQIGKGGSRGGHTESIQRIHASYELIEERLKAGKFDHIVIMDMGDVIEGVSNKADMEQIVSNTLSPMQQVDLAAALLWDLMKIASKYAPITFGSVASNHCQYRVQKQRVGRPGEDDWGIVILQQLRRLATEVGLPVERWLIPQPNDEGFAFDVFEDGSHILGAIHGHQVARPDSFPGFWAKAVFNSSYLAAVTTMVTGHFHHHRCEQISGTEGQERWWLQASTSDNGSDWYTRNQGAGGDSTTAITCFELEKGVPFRGRVELL
;
A
#
# COMPACT_ATOMS: atom_id res chain seq x y z
N MET A 1 55.50 40.47 -0.47
CA MET A 1 54.09 40.85 -0.75
C MET A 1 53.23 39.60 -0.89
N LEU A 2 53.20 38.73 0.14
CA LEU A 2 52.39 37.48 0.19
C LEU A 2 51.87 37.19 1.61
N GLU A 3 51.69 38.20 2.47
CA GLU A 3 51.38 38.01 3.89
C GLU A 3 49.90 38.28 4.26
N ASN A 4 48.99 38.43 3.31
CA ASN A 4 47.55 38.63 3.61
C ASN A 4 46.63 37.80 2.71
N LEU A 5 46.87 36.49 2.65
CA LEU A 5 45.83 35.57 2.13
C LEU A 5 45.07 35.05 3.34
N GLU A 6 43.84 35.57 3.54
CA GLU A 6 42.90 34.97 4.46
C GLU A 6 42.65 33.50 4.04
N PRO A 7 42.64 32.55 4.98
CA PRO A 7 42.36 31.18 4.65
C PRO A 7 40.95 31.09 4.01
N ALA A 8 40.90 30.47 2.85
CA ALA A 8 39.65 30.25 2.13
C ALA A 8 38.56 29.70 3.09
N LYS A 9 37.42 30.39 3.17
CA LYS A 9 36.29 29.93 3.98
C LYS A 9 35.96 28.51 3.57
N LYS A 10 36.04 27.57 4.50
CA LYS A 10 35.56 26.19 4.30
C LYS A 10 34.12 26.26 3.81
N VAL A 11 33.87 25.87 2.57
CA VAL A 11 32.51 25.71 2.04
C VAL A 11 31.91 24.58 2.87
N GLN A 12 31.00 24.93 3.76
CA GLN A 12 30.24 23.92 4.52
C GLN A 12 29.19 23.30 3.57
N ALA A 13 29.14 21.98 3.55
CA ALA A 13 28.06 21.26 2.87
C ALA A 13 26.70 21.77 3.38
N PRO A 14 25.67 21.82 2.51
CA PRO A 14 24.30 22.16 2.94
C PRO A 14 23.91 21.34 4.18
N LYS A 15 23.11 21.91 5.07
CA LYS A 15 22.71 21.26 6.34
C LYS A 15 22.25 19.83 6.15
N ASP A 16 21.55 19.55 5.03
CA ASP A 16 20.99 18.24 4.69
C ASP A 16 22.00 17.23 4.14
N PHE A 17 23.26 17.65 3.87
CA PHE A 17 24.33 16.82 3.32
C PHE A 17 25.58 16.81 4.23
N ARG A 18 25.40 16.97 5.52
CA ARG A 18 26.49 16.73 6.46
C ARG A 18 26.77 15.23 6.53
N PRO A 19 28.05 14.81 6.37
CA PRO A 19 28.42 13.41 6.50
C PRO A 19 27.95 12.83 7.83
N GLY A 20 27.32 11.68 7.80
CA GLY A 20 26.82 11.02 9.00
C GLY A 20 25.92 9.83 8.66
N LEU A 21 25.57 9.10 9.69
CA LEU A 21 24.65 7.98 9.61
C LEU A 21 23.74 8.03 10.83
N GLU A 22 22.45 7.98 10.59
CA GLU A 22 21.40 7.88 11.61
C GLU A 22 20.62 6.59 11.36
N PHE A 23 20.36 5.83 12.41
CA PHE A 23 19.63 4.57 12.35
C PHE A 23 18.77 4.43 13.60
N ASP A 24 17.48 4.09 13.40
CA ASP A 24 16.48 3.99 14.48
C ASP A 24 16.23 2.54 14.94
N GLY A 25 16.93 1.58 14.36
CA GLY A 25 16.77 0.15 14.62
C GLY A 25 16.05 -0.62 13.52
N ALA A 26 15.36 0.07 12.61
CA ALA A 26 14.67 -0.50 11.45
C ALA A 26 15.10 0.16 10.13
N GLU A 27 15.16 1.50 10.13
CA GLU A 27 15.51 2.31 8.96
C GLU A 27 16.59 3.32 9.33
N GLY A 28 17.37 3.76 8.32
CA GLY A 28 18.42 4.74 8.53
C GLY A 28 18.63 5.63 7.32
N THR A 29 19.32 6.73 7.58
CA THR A 29 19.79 7.65 6.54
C THR A 29 21.30 7.76 6.64
N ALA A 30 21.97 7.54 5.53
CA ALA A 30 23.41 7.74 5.41
C ALA A 30 23.72 8.90 4.46
N THR A 31 24.70 9.73 4.83
CA THR A 31 25.20 10.82 3.99
C THR A 31 26.71 10.68 3.87
N THR A 32 27.23 10.61 2.65
CA THR A 32 28.66 10.50 2.40
C THR A 32 29.33 11.87 2.55
N GLU A 33 30.64 11.87 2.71
CA GLU A 33 31.44 13.03 2.38
C GLU A 33 31.42 13.30 0.86
N GLY A 34 32.00 14.41 0.43
CA GLY A 34 32.18 14.71 -0.99
C GLY A 34 33.17 13.73 -1.63
N LEU A 35 32.71 12.98 -2.61
CA LEU A 35 33.49 11.98 -3.34
C LEU A 35 33.61 12.38 -4.81
N PRO A 36 34.73 12.10 -5.49
CA PRO A 36 34.91 12.38 -6.91
C PRO A 36 34.02 11.46 -7.79
N GLU A 37 33.76 10.24 -7.32
CA GLU A 37 32.94 9.24 -7.99
C GLU A 37 31.91 8.68 -7.02
N ALA A 38 30.82 8.11 -7.59
CA ALA A 38 29.80 7.45 -6.79
C ALA A 38 30.39 6.20 -6.09
N PRO A 39 30.21 6.07 -4.78
CA PRO A 39 30.67 4.88 -4.07
C PRO A 39 29.78 3.68 -4.41
N ASN A 40 30.30 2.48 -4.17
CA ASN A 40 29.45 1.34 -3.96
C ASN A 40 28.73 1.52 -2.61
N PHE A 41 27.42 1.79 -2.65
CA PHE A 41 26.67 2.11 -1.44
C PHE A 41 26.52 0.92 -0.49
N ASP A 42 26.50 -0.31 -1.02
CA ASP A 42 26.45 -1.52 -0.21
C ASP A 42 27.76 -1.70 0.57
N GLU A 43 28.91 -1.53 -0.07
CA GLU A 43 30.21 -1.53 0.60
C GLU A 43 30.35 -0.39 1.62
N PHE A 44 29.77 0.78 1.31
CA PHE A 44 29.75 1.92 2.23
C PHE A 44 28.98 1.61 3.52
N LEU A 45 27.87 0.89 3.42
CA LEU A 45 27.05 0.45 4.56
C LEU A 45 27.77 -0.68 5.33
N ASP A 46 28.32 -1.66 4.63
CA ASP A 46 29.02 -2.82 5.21
C ASP A 46 30.21 -2.38 6.09
N GLN A 47 31.00 -1.43 5.62
CA GLN A 47 32.11 -0.83 6.40
C GLN A 47 31.65 -0.15 7.70
N ARG A 48 30.34 0.12 7.85
CA ARG A 48 29.70 0.73 9.01
C ARG A 48 28.87 -0.24 9.84
N GLY A 49 28.99 -1.54 9.54
CA GLY A 49 28.33 -2.63 10.27
C GLY A 49 26.90 -2.95 9.79
N TYR A 50 26.52 -2.45 8.62
CA TYR A 50 25.22 -2.73 7.99
C TYR A 50 25.44 -3.62 6.77
N SER A 51 25.51 -4.93 6.99
CA SER A 51 25.78 -5.93 5.94
C SER A 51 24.75 -5.89 4.82
N PRO A 52 25.17 -5.95 3.54
CA PRO A 52 24.26 -6.09 2.40
C PRO A 52 23.32 -7.31 2.46
N ASP A 53 23.67 -8.32 3.25
CA ASP A 53 22.80 -9.49 3.46
C ASP A 53 21.60 -9.14 4.35
N GLU A 54 21.76 -8.20 5.27
CA GLU A 54 20.73 -7.80 6.24
C GLU A 54 20.05 -6.48 5.91
N TYR A 55 20.68 -5.61 5.12
CA TYR A 55 20.20 -4.27 4.82
C TYR A 55 20.12 -4.03 3.32
N GLU A 56 19.18 -3.19 2.92
CA GLU A 56 18.99 -2.75 1.53
C GLU A 56 18.85 -1.22 1.44
N ILE A 57 19.29 -0.66 0.32
CA ILE A 57 19.11 0.76 0.02
C ILE A 57 17.71 0.98 -0.55
N VAL A 58 17.04 2.01 -0.06
CA VAL A 58 15.66 2.35 -0.43
C VAL A 58 15.65 3.63 -1.26
N GLY A 59 15.02 3.56 -2.43
CA GLY A 59 14.88 4.71 -3.32
C GLY A 59 16.17 5.14 -4.02
N THR A 60 16.11 6.27 -4.70
CA THR A 60 17.27 6.85 -5.41
C THR A 60 18.05 7.78 -4.48
N PRO A 61 19.37 7.63 -4.37
CA PRO A 61 20.19 8.56 -3.58
C PRO A 61 20.04 10.00 -4.05
N ARG A 62 19.82 10.90 -3.11
CA ARG A 62 19.86 12.34 -3.39
C ARG A 62 21.32 12.80 -3.45
N THR A 63 21.64 13.74 -4.34
CA THR A 63 22.98 14.22 -4.56
C THR A 63 23.12 15.71 -4.33
N SER A 64 24.29 16.12 -3.84
CA SER A 64 24.71 17.52 -3.82
C SER A 64 26.12 17.61 -4.40
N GLN A 65 26.32 18.48 -5.37
CA GLN A 65 27.60 18.62 -6.10
C GLN A 65 28.20 20.02 -5.89
N TRP A 66 29.53 20.06 -5.78
CA TRP A 66 30.29 21.32 -5.76
C TRP A 66 31.68 21.10 -6.33
N GLN A 67 32.27 22.17 -6.82
CA GLN A 67 33.64 22.16 -7.32
C GLN A 67 34.64 22.56 -6.22
N ARG A 68 35.69 21.78 -6.04
CA ARG A 68 36.80 22.08 -5.16
C ARG A 68 37.70 23.15 -5.80
N TRP A 69 38.55 23.80 -5.01
CA TRP A 69 39.43 24.89 -5.45
C TRP A 69 40.44 24.50 -6.53
N ASP A 70 40.80 23.23 -6.66
CA ASP A 70 41.65 22.65 -7.70
C ASP A 70 40.91 22.25 -8.98
N GLY A 71 39.61 22.53 -9.05
CA GLY A 71 38.75 22.25 -10.21
C GLY A 71 38.09 20.89 -10.19
N GLU A 72 38.38 20.03 -9.21
CA GLU A 72 37.73 18.72 -9.09
C GLU A 72 36.30 18.85 -8.58
N TRP A 73 35.38 18.12 -9.24
CA TRP A 73 33.97 18.04 -8.82
C TRP A 73 33.82 16.97 -7.75
N LEU A 74 33.15 17.33 -6.65
CA LEU A 74 32.81 16.43 -5.56
C LEU A 74 31.29 16.30 -5.45
N THR A 75 30.85 15.09 -5.15
CA THR A 75 29.43 14.77 -4.96
C THR A 75 29.24 14.11 -3.60
N ALA A 76 28.36 14.67 -2.78
CA ALA A 76 27.86 13.97 -1.60
C ALA A 76 26.55 13.26 -1.94
N TYR A 77 26.38 12.08 -1.40
CA TYR A 77 25.22 11.23 -1.59
C TYR A 77 24.49 11.08 -0.26
N ARG A 78 23.19 11.30 -0.27
CA ARG A 78 22.30 11.00 0.85
C ARG A 78 21.30 9.94 0.41
N PHE A 79 21.27 8.82 1.11
CA PHE A 79 20.42 7.68 0.79
C PHE A 79 19.81 7.08 2.04
N HIS A 80 18.66 6.48 1.86
CA HIS A 80 17.97 5.73 2.89
C HIS A 80 18.31 4.26 2.76
N PHE A 81 18.38 3.59 3.89
CA PHE A 81 18.55 2.14 3.95
C PHE A 81 17.69 1.57 5.06
N ARG A 82 17.33 0.31 4.93
CA ARG A 82 16.53 -0.39 5.93
C ARG A 82 16.97 -1.83 6.04
N LYS A 83 16.57 -2.46 7.14
CA LYS A 83 16.77 -3.89 7.30
C LYS A 83 15.95 -4.65 6.25
N LYS A 84 16.59 -5.59 5.54
CA LYS A 84 15.90 -6.46 4.59
C LYS A 84 14.83 -7.27 5.30
N VAL A 85 13.66 -7.28 4.72
CA VAL A 85 12.53 -8.09 5.18
C VAL A 85 12.65 -9.47 4.51
N THR A 86 13.69 -10.24 4.88
CA THR A 86 13.98 -11.53 4.24
C THR A 86 13.22 -12.70 4.85
N ASP A 87 12.85 -12.63 6.13
CA ASP A 87 12.10 -13.67 6.84
C ASP A 87 11.18 -13.04 7.89
N LEU A 88 10.09 -12.39 7.44
CA LEU A 88 9.05 -11.96 8.36
C LEU A 88 8.16 -13.15 8.73
N ASP A 89 8.59 -13.87 9.73
CA ASP A 89 7.68 -14.75 10.46
C ASP A 89 6.78 -13.91 11.40
N LEU A 90 5.64 -14.45 11.79
CA LEU A 90 4.73 -13.79 12.73
C LEU A 90 5.42 -13.31 14.03
N PRO A 91 6.31 -14.08 14.69
CA PRO A 91 7.09 -13.61 15.83
C PRO A 91 7.90 -12.34 15.56
N THR A 92 8.57 -12.27 14.43
CA THR A 92 9.32 -11.06 14.02
C THR A 92 8.40 -9.87 13.81
N LEU A 93 7.26 -10.06 13.11
CA LEU A 93 6.24 -9.03 12.95
C LEU A 93 5.71 -8.53 14.30
N TYR A 94 5.40 -9.41 15.23
CA TYR A 94 4.97 -9.07 16.61
C TYR A 94 6.04 -8.29 17.37
N ASN A 95 7.31 -8.66 17.24
CA ASN A 95 8.41 -7.96 17.90
C ASN A 95 8.63 -6.55 17.33
N LEU A 96 8.60 -6.39 16.00
CA LEU A 96 8.67 -5.09 15.34
C LEU A 96 7.49 -4.20 15.75
N ALA A 97 6.29 -4.76 15.83
CA ALA A 97 5.11 -4.03 16.25
C ALA A 97 5.19 -3.54 17.70
N LYS A 98 5.70 -4.38 18.62
CA LYS A 98 5.90 -3.98 20.04
C LYS A 98 6.89 -2.84 20.23
N GLN A 99 7.81 -2.64 19.30
CA GLN A 99 8.74 -1.51 19.31
C GLN A 99 8.06 -0.21 18.86
N THR A 100 6.95 -0.30 18.14
CA THR A 100 6.17 0.84 17.70
C THR A 100 5.31 1.33 18.89
N LYS A 101 5.59 2.54 19.39
CA LYS A 101 4.75 3.21 20.37
C LYS A 101 3.86 4.22 19.64
N PRO A 102 2.63 3.84 19.25
CA PRO A 102 1.73 4.79 18.60
C PRO A 102 1.38 5.90 19.58
N LYS A 103 1.50 7.14 19.16
CA LYS A 103 0.98 8.27 19.92
C LYS A 103 -0.53 8.33 19.66
N PRO A 104 -1.37 8.30 20.71
CA PRO A 104 -2.81 8.42 20.50
C PRO A 104 -3.11 9.78 19.88
N VAL A 105 -3.67 9.76 18.67
CA VAL A 105 -4.21 10.95 18.02
C VAL A 105 -5.59 11.18 18.58
N LYS A 106 -5.83 12.36 19.20
CA LYS A 106 -7.16 12.72 19.69
C LYS A 106 -8.07 12.97 18.49
N ARG A 107 -9.21 12.27 18.44
CA ARG A 107 -10.26 12.49 17.44
C ARG A 107 -10.79 13.94 17.60
N LYS A 108 -10.76 14.69 16.50
CA LYS A 108 -11.57 15.90 16.29
C LYS A 108 -12.92 15.50 15.72
N ALA A 109 -13.83 16.44 15.54
CA ALA A 109 -15.09 16.16 14.83
C ALA A 109 -14.78 15.47 13.49
N ASN A 110 -15.46 14.33 13.22
CA ASN A 110 -15.24 13.55 11.99
C ASN A 110 -15.96 14.27 10.83
N GLU A 111 -15.28 15.22 10.23
CA GLU A 111 -15.79 16.01 9.11
C GLU A 111 -15.09 15.68 7.79
N ARG A 112 -13.80 15.27 7.85
CA ARG A 112 -12.99 14.93 6.67
C ARG A 112 -12.31 13.59 6.84
N THR A 113 -12.61 12.69 5.92
CA THR A 113 -12.06 11.33 5.88
C THR A 113 -11.23 11.14 4.62
N PHE A 114 -10.01 10.60 4.77
CA PHE A 114 -9.21 10.14 3.65
C PHE A 114 -9.34 8.64 3.51
N VAL A 115 -9.68 8.18 2.31
CA VAL A 115 -9.89 6.77 2.00
C VAL A 115 -8.73 6.27 1.13
N ILE A 116 -8.13 5.16 1.53
CA ILE A 116 -7.00 4.50 0.87
C ILE A 116 -7.45 3.10 0.49
N CYS A 117 -7.37 2.76 -0.79
CA CYS A 117 -7.87 1.50 -1.34
C CYS A 117 -6.72 0.70 -1.97
N PRO A 118 -5.83 0.05 -1.18
CA PRO A 118 -4.91 -0.92 -1.74
C PRO A 118 -5.68 -2.06 -2.38
N ALA A 119 -5.24 -2.50 -3.57
CA ALA A 119 -5.90 -3.53 -4.35
C ALA A 119 -4.89 -4.36 -5.13
N ASP A 120 -5.16 -5.63 -5.24
CA ASP A 120 -4.47 -6.52 -6.19
C ASP A 120 -2.94 -6.43 -6.07
N PHE A 121 -2.41 -6.49 -4.85
CA PHE A 121 -0.96 -6.54 -4.61
C PHE A 121 -0.33 -7.79 -5.22
N GLN A 122 -1.10 -8.89 -5.25
CA GLN A 122 -0.70 -10.18 -5.80
C GLN A 122 0.74 -10.57 -5.40
N ILE A 123 1.06 -10.41 -4.12
CA ILE A 123 2.39 -10.72 -3.58
C ILE A 123 2.77 -12.16 -3.91
N GLY A 124 3.95 -12.34 -4.48
CA GLY A 124 4.46 -13.62 -4.92
C GLY A 124 4.39 -13.85 -6.43
N LYS A 125 3.64 -13.04 -7.16
CA LYS A 125 3.57 -13.12 -8.61
C LYS A 125 4.90 -12.73 -9.25
N GLY A 126 5.35 -13.54 -10.21
CA GLY A 126 6.51 -13.27 -11.04
C GLY A 126 6.14 -13.19 -12.51
N GLY A 127 6.95 -12.50 -13.29
CA GLY A 127 6.76 -12.35 -14.72
C GLY A 127 7.89 -11.58 -15.37
N SER A 128 7.75 -11.27 -16.66
CA SER A 128 8.76 -10.54 -17.46
C SER A 128 9.03 -9.11 -16.92
N ARG A 129 8.14 -8.57 -16.11
CA ARG A 129 8.25 -7.23 -15.51
C ARG A 129 8.73 -7.25 -14.07
N GLY A 130 9.31 -8.34 -13.61
CA GLY A 130 9.84 -8.52 -12.26
C GLY A 130 9.04 -9.47 -11.40
N GLY A 131 9.37 -9.52 -10.12
CA GLY A 131 8.76 -10.38 -9.12
C GLY A 131 8.30 -9.60 -7.90
N HIS A 132 8.32 -10.23 -6.74
CA HIS A 132 7.90 -9.63 -5.49
C HIS A 132 8.73 -8.40 -5.09
N THR A 133 10.03 -8.37 -5.41
CA THR A 133 10.90 -7.22 -5.08
C THR A 133 10.44 -5.94 -5.75
N GLU A 134 10.17 -5.98 -7.06
CA GLU A 134 9.70 -4.82 -7.81
C GLU A 134 8.28 -4.42 -7.40
N SER A 135 7.44 -5.38 -7.00
CA SER A 135 6.10 -5.09 -6.47
C SER A 135 6.19 -4.35 -5.13
N ILE A 136 7.06 -4.79 -4.22
CA ILE A 136 7.31 -4.12 -2.95
C ILE A 136 7.80 -2.69 -3.16
N GLN A 137 8.76 -2.48 -4.07
CA GLN A 137 9.27 -1.15 -4.37
C GLN A 137 8.17 -0.18 -4.84
N ARG A 138 7.26 -0.65 -5.71
CA ARG A 138 6.12 0.17 -6.14
C ARG A 138 5.14 0.47 -5.01
N ILE A 139 4.83 -0.52 -4.18
CA ILE A 139 3.96 -0.35 -3.01
C ILE A 139 4.55 0.68 -2.04
N HIS A 140 5.85 0.60 -1.76
CA HIS A 140 6.52 1.58 -0.90
C HIS A 140 6.55 2.98 -1.51
N ALA A 141 6.79 3.11 -2.82
CA ALA A 141 6.69 4.40 -3.51
C ALA A 141 5.29 5.01 -3.36
N SER A 142 4.24 4.21 -3.49
CA SER A 142 2.87 4.66 -3.20
C SER A 142 2.67 5.08 -1.74
N TYR A 143 3.28 4.37 -0.80
CA TYR A 143 3.19 4.71 0.64
C TYR A 143 3.88 6.05 0.96
N GLU A 144 5.00 6.35 0.31
CA GLU A 144 5.65 7.66 0.43
C GLU A 144 4.73 8.80 -0.05
N LEU A 145 4.10 8.63 -1.21
CA LEU A 145 3.14 9.61 -1.74
C LEU A 145 1.91 9.76 -0.84
N ILE A 146 1.39 8.65 -0.32
CA ILE A 146 0.29 8.65 0.64
C ILE A 146 0.71 9.40 1.93
N GLU A 147 1.90 9.15 2.46
CA GLU A 147 2.37 9.84 3.66
C GLU A 147 2.54 11.35 3.42
N GLU A 148 3.08 11.76 2.28
CA GLU A 148 3.15 13.16 1.88
C GLU A 148 1.75 13.79 1.80
N ARG A 149 0.79 13.07 1.23
CA ARG A 149 -0.60 13.52 1.11
C ARG A 149 -1.27 13.67 2.47
N LEU A 150 -1.02 12.74 3.39
CA LEU A 150 -1.52 12.79 4.76
C LEU A 150 -0.89 13.93 5.56
N LYS A 151 0.39 14.22 5.36
CA LYS A 151 1.08 15.39 5.96
C LYS A 151 0.48 16.70 5.49
N ALA A 152 0.19 16.81 4.19
CA ALA A 152 -0.38 18.03 3.59
C ALA A 152 -1.86 18.23 3.95
N GLY A 153 -2.60 17.13 4.11
CA GLY A 153 -4.02 17.12 4.48
C GLY A 153 -4.24 17.30 5.98
N LYS A 154 -5.46 17.71 6.34
CA LYS A 154 -5.93 17.71 7.72
C LYS A 154 -7.16 16.80 7.77
N PHE A 155 -6.93 15.53 8.02
CA PHE A 155 -7.97 14.53 8.09
C PHE A 155 -8.30 14.21 9.54
N ASP A 156 -9.57 14.03 9.83
CA ASP A 156 -10.05 13.67 11.16
C ASP A 156 -10.08 12.14 11.31
N HIS A 157 -10.16 11.43 10.19
CA HIS A 157 -10.25 9.98 10.13
C HIS A 157 -9.62 9.45 8.83
N ILE A 158 -9.08 8.26 8.87
CA ILE A 158 -8.53 7.57 7.69
C ILE A 158 -9.19 6.20 7.59
N VAL A 159 -9.67 5.86 6.40
CA VAL A 159 -10.22 4.54 6.07
C VAL A 159 -9.27 3.81 5.15
N ILE A 160 -8.85 2.63 5.52
CA ILE A 160 -8.08 1.73 4.67
C ILE A 160 -8.99 0.57 4.29
N MET A 161 -9.26 0.40 3.01
CA MET A 161 -10.05 -0.70 2.46
C MET A 161 -9.15 -1.54 1.56
N ASP A 162 -8.67 -2.66 2.06
CA ASP A 162 -8.01 -3.67 1.24
C ASP A 162 -9.05 -4.33 0.32
N MET A 163 -8.89 -4.10 -0.98
CA MET A 163 -9.82 -4.53 -2.01
C MET A 163 -9.59 -5.96 -2.49
N GLY A 164 -8.75 -6.73 -1.76
CA GLY A 164 -8.50 -8.15 -2.01
C GLY A 164 -7.34 -8.42 -2.97
N ASP A 165 -7.12 -9.70 -3.22
CA ASP A 165 -6.01 -10.24 -4.01
C ASP A 165 -4.63 -9.72 -3.55
N VAL A 166 -4.47 -9.66 -2.20
CA VAL A 166 -3.20 -9.23 -1.59
C VAL A 166 -2.07 -10.24 -1.84
N ILE A 167 -2.39 -11.52 -2.05
CA ILE A 167 -1.46 -12.57 -2.45
C ILE A 167 -1.81 -13.10 -3.84
N GLU A 168 -0.82 -13.64 -4.57
CA GLU A 168 -1.07 -14.38 -5.81
C GLU A 168 -1.72 -15.73 -5.55
N GLY A 169 -1.38 -16.35 -4.42
CA GLY A 169 -1.89 -17.66 -4.06
C GLY A 169 -1.31 -18.79 -4.91
N VAL A 170 -1.75 -20.01 -4.64
CA VAL A 170 -1.40 -21.23 -5.41
C VAL A 170 -2.62 -22.08 -5.70
N SER A 171 -3.77 -21.71 -5.16
CA SER A 171 -5.02 -22.48 -5.26
C SER A 171 -5.99 -21.89 -6.28
N ASN A 172 -5.56 -20.90 -7.04
CA ASN A 172 -6.37 -20.23 -8.03
C ASN A 172 -6.83 -21.20 -9.14
N LYS A 173 -7.82 -20.80 -9.93
CA LYS A 173 -8.24 -21.53 -11.15
C LYS A 173 -7.16 -21.53 -12.23
N ALA A 174 -6.08 -20.83 -11.99
CA ALA A 174 -4.97 -20.61 -12.89
C ALA A 174 -4.35 -21.92 -13.37
N ASP A 175 -3.80 -21.86 -14.54
CA ASP A 175 -2.93 -22.90 -15.08
C ASP A 175 -1.70 -23.08 -14.21
N MET A 176 -1.09 -24.26 -14.30
CA MET A 176 0.20 -24.56 -13.64
C MET A 176 1.25 -23.49 -13.92
N GLU A 177 1.18 -22.82 -15.06
CA GLU A 177 2.07 -21.75 -15.46
C GLU A 177 2.07 -20.58 -14.46
N GLN A 178 0.91 -20.14 -13.97
CA GLN A 178 0.83 -19.09 -12.95
C GLN A 178 1.40 -19.54 -11.60
N ILE A 179 1.19 -20.81 -11.25
CA ILE A 179 1.73 -21.36 -10.00
C ILE A 179 3.26 -21.48 -10.08
N VAL A 180 3.79 -21.92 -11.22
CA VAL A 180 5.24 -22.07 -11.44
C VAL A 180 5.96 -20.72 -11.50
N SER A 181 5.28 -19.65 -11.92
CA SER A 181 5.85 -18.29 -11.96
C SER A 181 5.94 -17.63 -10.59
N ASN A 182 5.32 -18.18 -9.55
CA ASN A 182 5.40 -17.62 -8.21
C ASN A 182 6.84 -17.61 -7.69
N THR A 183 7.25 -16.46 -7.18
CA THR A 183 8.59 -16.22 -6.63
C THR A 183 8.67 -16.46 -5.13
N LEU A 184 7.54 -16.67 -4.48
CA LEU A 184 7.40 -16.93 -3.04
C LEU A 184 6.47 -18.10 -2.78
N SER A 185 6.73 -18.84 -1.70
CA SER A 185 5.76 -19.83 -1.19
C SER A 185 4.49 -19.15 -0.67
N PRO A 186 3.35 -19.89 -0.56
CA PRO A 186 2.11 -19.29 -0.06
C PRO A 186 2.24 -18.66 1.32
N MET A 187 3.00 -19.27 2.22
CA MET A 187 3.18 -18.73 3.57
C MET A 187 4.02 -17.47 3.57
N GLN A 188 5.07 -17.40 2.74
CA GLN A 188 5.84 -16.17 2.54
C GLN A 188 5.00 -15.04 1.93
N GLN A 189 4.10 -15.37 1.00
CA GLN A 189 3.16 -14.39 0.43
C GLN A 189 2.27 -13.79 1.52
N VAL A 190 1.71 -14.63 2.40
CA VAL A 190 0.84 -14.19 3.51
C VAL A 190 1.59 -13.31 4.49
N ASP A 191 2.79 -13.72 4.92
CA ASP A 191 3.60 -12.97 5.87
C ASP A 191 3.99 -11.59 5.31
N LEU A 192 4.43 -11.56 4.05
CA LEU A 192 4.83 -10.32 3.40
C LEU A 192 3.64 -9.39 3.14
N ALA A 193 2.49 -9.90 2.69
CA ALA A 193 1.28 -9.10 2.53
C ALA A 193 0.81 -8.51 3.87
N ALA A 194 0.87 -9.29 4.95
CA ALA A 194 0.57 -8.81 6.29
C ALA A 194 1.52 -7.69 6.73
N ALA A 195 2.82 -7.81 6.44
CA ALA A 195 3.81 -6.79 6.76
C ALA A 195 3.54 -5.48 6.01
N LEU A 196 3.27 -5.54 4.70
CA LEU A 196 2.98 -4.36 3.88
C LEU A 196 1.72 -3.63 4.34
N LEU A 197 0.63 -4.36 4.62
CA LEU A 197 -0.59 -3.75 5.15
C LEU A 197 -0.38 -3.16 6.55
N TRP A 198 0.45 -3.81 7.38
CA TRP A 198 0.83 -3.28 8.68
C TRP A 198 1.60 -1.97 8.56
N ASP A 199 2.53 -1.86 7.61
CA ASP A 199 3.27 -0.62 7.36
C ASP A 199 2.34 0.52 6.95
N LEU A 200 1.38 0.27 6.06
CA LEU A 200 0.37 1.25 5.70
C LEU A 200 -0.46 1.71 6.92
N MET A 201 -0.87 0.76 7.78
CA MET A 201 -1.60 1.09 9.02
C MET A 201 -0.76 1.96 9.96
N LYS A 202 0.53 1.66 10.12
CA LYS A 202 1.45 2.48 10.93
C LYS A 202 1.59 3.89 10.37
N ILE A 203 1.76 4.03 9.06
CA ILE A 203 1.85 5.32 8.39
C ILE A 203 0.56 6.11 8.64
N ALA A 204 -0.59 5.56 8.32
CA ALA A 204 -1.88 6.25 8.47
C ALA A 204 -2.15 6.66 9.93
N SER A 205 -1.86 5.79 10.89
CA SER A 205 -2.13 6.04 12.32
C SER A 205 -1.33 7.20 12.94
N LYS A 206 -0.27 7.67 12.27
CA LYS A 206 0.47 8.87 12.69
C LYS A 206 -0.36 10.15 12.53
N TYR A 207 -1.36 10.15 11.65
CA TYR A 207 -2.08 11.34 11.21
C TYR A 207 -3.51 11.41 11.74
N ALA A 208 -4.22 10.29 11.79
CA ALA A 208 -5.58 10.21 12.32
C ALA A 208 -5.91 8.79 12.80
N PRO A 209 -6.98 8.62 13.61
CA PRO A 209 -7.52 7.29 13.87
C PRO A 209 -7.94 6.60 12.58
N ILE A 210 -7.79 5.28 12.53
CA ILE A 210 -8.05 4.50 11.34
C ILE A 210 -9.25 3.55 11.49
N THR A 211 -9.96 3.34 10.38
CA THR A 211 -10.82 2.18 10.14
C THR A 211 -10.13 1.29 9.13
N PHE A 212 -10.05 0.00 9.38
CA PHE A 212 -9.44 -0.97 8.46
C PHE A 212 -10.43 -2.06 8.08
N GLY A 213 -10.52 -2.36 6.79
CA GLY A 213 -11.34 -3.45 6.26
C GLY A 213 -10.65 -4.21 5.14
N SER A 214 -11.06 -5.47 4.93
CA SER A 214 -10.60 -6.30 3.83
C SER A 214 -11.76 -7.09 3.25
N VAL A 215 -11.77 -7.33 1.94
CA VAL A 215 -12.79 -8.10 1.23
C VAL A 215 -12.25 -9.48 0.84
N ALA A 216 -13.13 -10.46 0.76
CA ALA A 216 -12.78 -11.77 0.23
C ALA A 216 -12.56 -11.71 -1.28
N SER A 217 -11.55 -12.43 -1.80
CA SER A 217 -11.11 -12.30 -3.19
C SER A 217 -10.74 -13.64 -3.82
N ASN A 218 -10.63 -13.67 -5.16
CA ASN A 218 -10.47 -14.95 -5.85
C ASN A 218 -9.07 -15.57 -5.75
N HIS A 219 -8.00 -14.78 -5.61
CA HIS A 219 -6.64 -15.30 -5.37
C HIS A 219 -6.45 -15.73 -3.91
N CYS A 220 -7.16 -15.11 -2.98
CA CYS A 220 -7.07 -15.42 -1.56
C CYS A 220 -7.98 -16.58 -1.10
N GLN A 221 -8.87 -17.10 -1.97
CA GLN A 221 -9.77 -18.20 -1.62
C GLN A 221 -9.00 -19.48 -1.31
N TYR A 222 -9.36 -20.14 -0.20
CA TYR A 222 -8.92 -21.51 0.03
C TYR A 222 -9.66 -22.47 -0.91
N ARG A 223 -8.91 -23.24 -1.69
CA ARG A 223 -9.46 -24.15 -2.72
C ARG A 223 -8.87 -25.54 -2.60
N VAL A 224 -9.71 -26.53 -2.82
CA VAL A 224 -9.33 -27.93 -2.99
C VAL A 224 -9.89 -28.40 -4.33
N GLN A 225 -9.05 -28.98 -5.18
CA GLN A 225 -9.42 -29.42 -6.54
C GLN A 225 -10.15 -28.33 -7.35
N LYS A 226 -9.62 -27.10 -7.31
CA LYS A 226 -10.18 -25.90 -7.97
C LYS A 226 -11.54 -25.44 -7.43
N GLN A 227 -12.11 -26.10 -6.43
CA GLN A 227 -13.34 -25.67 -5.78
C GLN A 227 -13.04 -24.90 -4.51
N ARG A 228 -13.77 -23.82 -4.29
CA ARG A 228 -13.71 -23.09 -3.02
C ARG A 228 -14.19 -23.99 -1.88
N VAL A 229 -13.47 -23.96 -0.79
CA VAL A 229 -13.80 -24.64 0.45
C VAL A 229 -13.99 -23.57 1.53
N GLY A 230 -15.02 -23.75 2.37
CA GLY A 230 -15.31 -22.83 3.44
C GLY A 230 -16.16 -21.63 3.03
N ARG A 231 -16.21 -20.63 3.89
CA ARG A 231 -17.04 -19.43 3.75
C ARG A 231 -16.20 -18.20 3.41
N PRO A 232 -16.67 -17.29 2.54
CA PRO A 232 -15.89 -16.14 2.09
C PRO A 232 -15.32 -15.29 3.21
N GLY A 233 -16.14 -14.87 4.14
CA GLY A 233 -15.76 -13.99 5.22
C GLY A 233 -14.92 -14.64 6.34
N GLU A 234 -14.58 -15.95 6.21
CA GLU A 234 -13.82 -16.69 7.22
C GLU A 234 -12.63 -17.44 6.61
N ASP A 235 -12.83 -18.11 5.48
CA ASP A 235 -11.87 -19.03 4.86
C ASP A 235 -11.22 -18.40 3.61
N ASP A 236 -10.67 -17.20 3.79
CA ASP A 236 -9.97 -16.40 2.78
C ASP A 236 -8.66 -15.87 3.38
N TRP A 237 -7.55 -15.97 2.65
CA TRP A 237 -6.24 -15.55 3.15
C TRP A 237 -6.17 -14.06 3.46
N GLY A 238 -6.83 -13.19 2.69
CA GLY A 238 -6.91 -11.75 2.98
C GLY A 238 -7.64 -11.50 4.31
N ILE A 239 -8.72 -12.24 4.58
CA ILE A 239 -9.45 -12.15 5.85
C ILE A 239 -8.62 -12.72 7.01
N VAL A 240 -7.85 -13.78 6.80
CA VAL A 240 -6.91 -14.29 7.81
C VAL A 240 -5.84 -13.24 8.14
N ILE A 241 -5.26 -12.58 7.14
CA ILE A 241 -4.32 -11.48 7.33
C ILE A 241 -4.97 -10.35 8.16
N LEU A 242 -6.18 -9.91 7.80
CA LEU A 242 -6.91 -8.89 8.56
C LEU A 242 -7.08 -9.30 10.03
N GLN A 243 -7.42 -10.54 10.32
CA GLN A 243 -7.57 -11.04 11.70
C GLN A 243 -6.23 -11.02 12.46
N GLN A 244 -5.12 -11.33 11.79
CA GLN A 244 -3.78 -11.23 12.38
C GLN A 244 -3.43 -9.77 12.69
N LEU A 245 -3.64 -8.86 11.75
CA LEU A 245 -3.42 -7.42 11.93
C LEU A 245 -4.28 -6.84 13.05
N ARG A 246 -5.53 -7.30 13.19
CA ARG A 246 -6.41 -6.91 14.28
C ARG A 246 -5.85 -7.30 15.65
N ARG A 247 -5.37 -8.54 15.80
CA ARG A 247 -4.72 -9.01 17.03
C ARG A 247 -3.49 -8.18 17.35
N LEU A 248 -2.64 -7.98 16.32
CA LEU A 248 -1.42 -7.21 16.46
C LEU A 248 -1.69 -5.76 16.87
N ALA A 249 -2.62 -5.09 16.20
CA ALA A 249 -3.01 -3.71 16.51
C ALA A 249 -3.53 -3.59 17.96
N THR A 250 -4.29 -4.58 18.44
CA THR A 250 -4.78 -4.64 19.81
C THR A 250 -3.61 -4.76 20.82
N GLU A 251 -2.64 -5.62 20.55
CA GLU A 251 -1.48 -5.85 21.43
C GLU A 251 -0.58 -4.61 21.57
N VAL A 252 -0.44 -3.82 20.51
CA VAL A 252 0.42 -2.62 20.54
C VAL A 252 -0.33 -1.33 20.79
N GLY A 253 -1.66 -1.38 20.89
CA GLY A 253 -2.51 -0.20 21.09
C GLY A 253 -2.53 0.75 19.90
N LEU A 254 -2.46 0.23 18.66
CA LEU A 254 -2.62 1.06 17.46
C LEU A 254 -4.05 1.63 17.41
N PRO A 255 -4.26 2.92 17.10
CA PRO A 255 -5.58 3.56 17.17
C PRO A 255 -6.49 3.16 15.98
N VAL A 256 -6.97 1.92 15.98
CA VAL A 256 -7.96 1.41 15.05
C VAL A 256 -9.34 1.47 15.69
N GLU A 257 -10.20 2.34 15.18
CA GLU A 257 -11.55 2.56 15.71
C GLU A 257 -12.52 1.48 15.27
N ARG A 258 -12.39 1.00 14.04
CA ARG A 258 -13.32 0.03 13.46
C ARG A 258 -12.61 -0.98 12.57
N TRP A 259 -13.02 -2.23 12.67
CA TRP A 259 -12.62 -3.32 11.77
C TRP A 259 -13.82 -3.74 10.94
N LEU A 260 -13.67 -3.66 9.60
CA LEU A 260 -14.71 -4.02 8.65
C LEU A 260 -14.40 -5.42 8.10
N ILE A 261 -15.11 -6.39 8.61
CA ILE A 261 -14.95 -7.80 8.26
C ILE A 261 -16.25 -8.24 7.61
N PRO A 262 -16.22 -8.88 6.43
CA PRO A 262 -17.40 -9.46 5.84
C PRO A 262 -18.11 -10.43 6.79
N GLN A 263 -19.43 -10.53 6.70
CA GLN A 263 -20.13 -11.63 7.37
C GLN A 263 -19.69 -12.98 6.78
N PRO A 264 -19.82 -14.08 7.50
CA PRO A 264 -19.29 -15.38 7.06
C PRO A 264 -19.59 -15.78 5.61
N ASN A 265 -20.78 -15.47 5.14
CA ASN A 265 -21.22 -15.80 3.78
C ASN A 265 -21.12 -14.64 2.78
N ASP A 266 -20.68 -13.47 3.24
CA ASP A 266 -20.50 -12.29 2.40
C ASP A 266 -19.04 -12.18 1.91
N GLU A 267 -18.87 -11.58 0.75
CA GLU A 267 -17.54 -11.36 0.15
C GLU A 267 -17.03 -9.92 0.35
N GLY A 268 -17.84 -9.07 0.96
CA GLY A 268 -17.54 -7.68 1.19
C GLY A 268 -18.33 -7.09 2.34
N PHE A 269 -18.30 -5.77 2.44
CA PHE A 269 -18.97 -5.02 3.49
C PHE A 269 -19.51 -3.68 2.98
N ALA A 270 -20.39 -3.08 3.76
CA ALA A 270 -20.79 -1.68 3.62
C ALA A 270 -20.80 -1.01 4.99
N PHE A 271 -20.47 0.27 5.05
CA PHE A 271 -20.52 1.04 6.28
C PHE A 271 -20.72 2.53 6.02
N ASP A 272 -21.38 3.19 6.96
CA ASP A 272 -21.57 4.62 6.96
C ASP A 272 -20.34 5.30 7.58
N VAL A 273 -19.69 6.17 6.80
CA VAL A 273 -18.43 6.84 7.19
C VAL A 273 -18.65 7.86 8.30
N PHE A 274 -19.75 8.61 8.24
CA PHE A 274 -20.05 9.72 9.15
C PHE A 274 -21.22 9.42 10.09
N GLU A 275 -21.82 8.24 10.00
CA GLU A 275 -22.98 7.80 10.79
C GLU A 275 -24.22 8.69 10.62
N ASP A 276 -24.34 9.33 9.45
CA ASP A 276 -25.45 10.23 9.11
C ASP A 276 -26.12 9.88 7.75
N GLY A 277 -25.69 8.80 7.12
CA GLY A 277 -26.20 8.33 5.83
C GLY A 277 -25.68 9.10 4.62
N SER A 278 -24.86 10.12 4.78
CA SER A 278 -24.36 10.94 3.66
C SER A 278 -23.37 10.20 2.78
N HIS A 279 -22.53 9.37 3.37
CA HIS A 279 -21.50 8.61 2.67
C HIS A 279 -21.45 7.15 3.16
N ILE A 280 -22.13 6.28 2.44
CA ILE A 280 -22.09 4.84 2.69
C ILE A 280 -21.14 4.20 1.68
N LEU A 281 -19.97 3.79 2.16
CA LEU A 281 -18.99 3.05 1.38
C LEU A 281 -19.35 1.58 1.33
N GLY A 282 -19.25 0.99 0.13
CA GLY A 282 -19.31 -0.45 -0.09
C GLY A 282 -18.04 -0.96 -0.70
N ALA A 283 -17.63 -2.15 -0.31
CA ALA A 283 -16.43 -2.81 -0.82
C ALA A 283 -16.74 -4.26 -1.17
N ILE A 284 -16.40 -4.67 -2.37
CA ILE A 284 -16.29 -6.07 -2.82
C ILE A 284 -15.09 -6.17 -3.76
N HIS A 285 -14.53 -7.36 -3.91
CA HIS A 285 -13.35 -7.50 -4.77
C HIS A 285 -13.63 -7.21 -6.26
N GLY A 286 -14.75 -7.66 -6.81
CA GLY A 286 -15.11 -7.43 -8.22
C GLY A 286 -15.17 -8.70 -9.08
N HIS A 287 -14.58 -9.81 -8.64
CA HIS A 287 -14.63 -11.11 -9.35
C HIS A 287 -16.03 -11.73 -9.47
N GLN A 288 -17.01 -11.11 -8.84
CA GLN A 288 -18.42 -11.48 -8.92
C GLN A 288 -19.01 -11.23 -10.32
N VAL A 289 -18.36 -10.41 -11.13
CA VAL A 289 -18.75 -10.14 -12.52
C VAL A 289 -17.62 -10.50 -13.48
N ALA A 290 -18.01 -11.00 -14.66
CA ALA A 290 -17.02 -11.45 -15.65
C ALA A 290 -16.33 -10.29 -16.40
N ARG A 291 -16.95 -9.11 -16.43
CA ARG A 291 -16.45 -7.92 -17.12
C ARG A 291 -16.80 -6.67 -16.32
N PRO A 292 -15.93 -5.63 -16.31
CA PRO A 292 -16.22 -4.39 -15.61
C PRO A 292 -17.58 -3.78 -15.99
N ASP A 293 -17.91 -3.75 -17.27
CA ASP A 293 -19.15 -3.15 -17.77
C ASP A 293 -20.43 -3.85 -17.28
N SER A 294 -20.32 -5.06 -16.71
CA SER A 294 -21.43 -5.78 -16.10
C SER A 294 -21.68 -5.37 -14.65
N PHE A 295 -20.77 -4.60 -14.05
CA PHE A 295 -20.84 -4.24 -12.64
C PHE A 295 -22.09 -3.39 -12.28
N PRO A 296 -22.48 -2.35 -13.06
CA PRO A 296 -23.68 -1.58 -12.76
C PRO A 296 -24.92 -2.44 -12.69
N GLY A 297 -25.06 -3.40 -13.59
CA GLY A 297 -26.20 -4.37 -13.58
C GLY A 297 -26.17 -5.32 -12.39
N PHE A 298 -24.99 -5.73 -11.94
CA PHE A 298 -24.83 -6.53 -10.72
C PHE A 298 -25.26 -5.72 -9.49
N TRP A 299 -24.77 -4.48 -9.36
CA TRP A 299 -25.10 -3.62 -8.23
C TRP A 299 -26.60 -3.27 -8.20
N ALA A 300 -27.21 -2.98 -9.35
CA ALA A 300 -28.66 -2.76 -9.44
C ALA A 300 -29.46 -3.96 -8.91
N LYS A 301 -29.05 -5.19 -9.22
CA LYS A 301 -29.68 -6.41 -8.68
C LYS A 301 -29.47 -6.50 -7.15
N ALA A 302 -28.29 -6.17 -6.65
CA ALA A 302 -28.02 -6.16 -5.22
C ALA A 302 -28.91 -5.14 -4.48
N VAL A 303 -29.13 -3.97 -5.06
CA VAL A 303 -30.07 -2.96 -4.54
C VAL A 303 -31.50 -3.49 -4.55
N PHE A 304 -31.94 -4.07 -5.64
CA PHE A 304 -33.29 -4.61 -5.78
C PHE A 304 -33.57 -5.76 -4.79
N ASN A 305 -32.56 -6.59 -4.52
CA ASN A 305 -32.66 -7.69 -3.58
C ASN A 305 -32.43 -7.27 -2.11
N SER A 306 -32.33 -5.98 -1.82
CA SER A 306 -32.10 -5.45 -0.46
C SER A 306 -30.90 -6.05 0.24
N SER A 307 -29.82 -6.32 -0.50
CA SER A 307 -28.56 -6.79 0.08
C SER A 307 -27.89 -5.70 0.93
N TYR A 308 -26.84 -6.06 1.68
CA TYR A 308 -26.03 -5.07 2.43
C TYR A 308 -25.44 -3.96 1.55
N LEU A 309 -25.36 -4.18 0.23
CA LEU A 309 -24.92 -3.19 -0.75
C LEU A 309 -26.01 -2.22 -1.21
N ALA A 310 -27.25 -2.39 -0.74
CA ALA A 310 -28.40 -1.62 -1.22
C ALA A 310 -28.31 -0.11 -0.90
N ALA A 311 -27.82 0.21 0.29
CA ALA A 311 -27.68 1.60 0.77
C ALA A 311 -26.40 2.29 0.31
N VAL A 312 -25.48 1.58 -0.34
CA VAL A 312 -24.16 2.11 -0.71
C VAL A 312 -24.29 3.29 -1.69
N THR A 313 -23.60 4.39 -1.36
CA THR A 313 -23.49 5.57 -2.23
C THR A 313 -22.23 5.55 -3.07
N THR A 314 -21.14 5.01 -2.55
CA THR A 314 -19.87 4.85 -3.26
C THR A 314 -19.38 3.42 -3.12
N MET A 315 -19.38 2.68 -4.22
CA MET A 315 -18.90 1.30 -4.31
C MET A 315 -17.46 1.28 -4.80
N VAL A 316 -16.59 0.56 -4.10
CA VAL A 316 -15.20 0.33 -4.52
C VAL A 316 -15.00 -1.15 -4.86
N THR A 317 -14.28 -1.41 -5.95
CA THR A 317 -13.89 -2.77 -6.39
C THR A 317 -12.41 -2.81 -6.73
N GLY A 318 -11.78 -3.99 -6.70
CA GLY A 318 -10.47 -4.31 -7.27
C GLY A 318 -10.60 -5.15 -8.55
N HIS A 319 -9.80 -6.23 -8.67
CA HIS A 319 -9.86 -7.34 -9.60
C HIS A 319 -9.43 -7.06 -11.05
N PHE A 320 -9.83 -5.93 -11.61
CA PHE A 320 -9.61 -5.66 -13.05
C PHE A 320 -8.29 -4.91 -13.34
N HIS A 321 -7.51 -4.60 -12.32
CA HIS A 321 -6.15 -4.04 -12.40
C HIS A 321 -6.03 -2.69 -13.14
N HIS A 322 -7.12 -1.96 -13.34
CA HIS A 322 -7.06 -0.60 -13.91
C HIS A 322 -8.09 0.31 -13.24
N HIS A 323 -7.73 1.57 -13.15
CA HIS A 323 -8.58 2.56 -12.50
C HIS A 323 -9.82 2.90 -13.31
N ARG A 324 -10.97 3.03 -12.63
CA ARG A 324 -12.20 3.58 -13.16
C ARG A 324 -12.91 4.40 -12.09
N CYS A 325 -13.50 5.51 -12.48
CA CYS A 325 -14.40 6.30 -11.65
C CYS A 325 -15.62 6.68 -12.47
N GLU A 326 -16.80 6.20 -12.09
CA GLU A 326 -18.03 6.34 -12.87
C GLU A 326 -19.21 6.66 -11.98
N GLN A 327 -19.99 7.65 -12.37
CA GLN A 327 -21.31 7.89 -11.79
C GLN A 327 -22.33 6.97 -12.43
N ILE A 328 -22.84 6.00 -11.67
CA ILE A 328 -23.74 4.96 -12.19
C ILE A 328 -25.17 5.45 -12.28
N SER A 329 -25.61 6.20 -11.29
CA SER A 329 -26.99 6.73 -11.24
C SER A 329 -27.08 7.85 -10.24
N GLY A 330 -28.21 8.52 -10.24
CA GLY A 330 -28.61 9.45 -9.21
C GLY A 330 -29.13 10.77 -9.75
N THR A 331 -30.10 11.28 -9.01
CA THR A 331 -30.46 12.69 -9.03
C THR A 331 -29.57 13.44 -8.07
N GLU A 332 -29.51 14.75 -8.17
CA GLU A 332 -28.72 15.60 -7.27
C GLU A 332 -28.96 15.25 -5.79
N GLY A 333 -27.88 14.93 -5.08
CA GLY A 333 -27.91 14.50 -3.66
C GLY A 333 -28.20 13.01 -3.42
N GLN A 334 -28.36 12.20 -4.48
CA GLN A 334 -28.54 10.75 -4.39
C GLN A 334 -27.68 10.01 -5.41
N GLU A 335 -26.53 10.57 -5.73
CA GLU A 335 -25.61 9.99 -6.70
C GLU A 335 -25.01 8.69 -6.16
N ARG A 336 -24.88 7.71 -7.08
CA ARG A 336 -24.15 6.47 -6.83
C ARG A 336 -22.90 6.42 -7.69
N TRP A 337 -21.79 6.22 -7.05
CA TRP A 337 -20.48 6.18 -7.68
C TRP A 337 -19.87 4.79 -7.61
N TRP A 338 -19.27 4.38 -8.70
CA TRP A 338 -18.45 3.18 -8.75
C TRP A 338 -17.00 3.55 -9.02
N LEU A 339 -16.14 3.11 -8.12
CA LEU A 339 -14.69 3.22 -8.21
C LEU A 339 -14.12 1.82 -8.40
N GLN A 340 -13.31 1.63 -9.43
CA GLN A 340 -12.46 0.47 -9.57
C GLN A 340 -11.05 0.89 -9.21
N ALA A 341 -10.49 0.25 -8.19
CA ALA A 341 -9.16 0.56 -7.69
C ALA A 341 -8.09 0.15 -8.71
N SER A 342 -7.03 0.92 -8.77
CA SER A 342 -5.82 0.56 -9.48
C SER A 342 -5.10 -0.58 -8.77
N THR A 343 -4.08 -1.15 -9.40
CA THR A 343 -3.28 -2.24 -8.84
C THR A 343 -1.84 -1.81 -8.63
N SER A 344 -1.13 -2.47 -7.74
CA SER A 344 0.33 -2.40 -7.63
C SER A 344 1.04 -3.59 -8.31
N ASP A 345 0.28 -4.47 -8.95
CA ASP A 345 0.78 -5.66 -9.65
C ASP A 345 1.69 -5.32 -10.84
N ASN A 346 2.59 -6.24 -11.16
CA ASN A 346 3.52 -6.16 -12.30
C ASN A 346 2.87 -6.33 -13.68
N GLY A 347 1.60 -6.71 -13.73
CA GLY A 347 0.96 -7.22 -14.92
C GLY A 347 1.14 -8.75 -15.07
N SER A 348 0.50 -9.33 -16.06
CA SER A 348 0.47 -10.77 -16.27
C SER A 348 0.93 -11.13 -17.68
N ASP A 349 2.03 -11.88 -17.78
CA ASP A 349 2.49 -12.45 -19.06
C ASP A 349 1.44 -13.39 -19.66
N TRP A 350 0.73 -14.12 -18.78
CA TRP A 350 -0.39 -14.98 -19.18
C TRP A 350 -1.53 -14.16 -19.81
N TYR A 351 -1.92 -13.06 -19.16
CA TYR A 351 -3.00 -12.19 -19.63
C TYR A 351 -2.62 -11.55 -20.96
N THR A 352 -1.40 -11.04 -21.08
CA THR A 352 -0.88 -10.45 -22.31
C THR A 352 -0.92 -11.44 -23.47
N ARG A 353 -0.49 -12.69 -23.23
CA ARG A 353 -0.47 -13.72 -24.27
C ARG A 353 -1.88 -14.19 -24.67
N ASN A 354 -2.77 -14.34 -23.71
CA ASN A 354 -4.08 -14.97 -23.95
C ASN A 354 -5.20 -14.00 -24.28
N GLN A 355 -5.08 -12.74 -23.86
CA GLN A 355 -6.13 -11.71 -24.08
C GLN A 355 -5.67 -10.61 -25.03
N GLY A 356 -4.41 -10.61 -25.46
CA GLY A 356 -3.86 -9.60 -26.38
C GLY A 356 -3.80 -8.17 -25.79
N ALA A 357 -4.14 -8.02 -24.53
CA ALA A 357 -4.20 -6.75 -23.84
C ALA A 357 -2.95 -6.61 -22.95
N GLY A 358 -1.90 -6.07 -23.52
CA GLY A 358 -0.66 -5.76 -22.81
C GLY A 358 -0.52 -4.25 -22.64
N GLY A 359 -1.38 -3.61 -21.87
CA GLY A 359 -1.18 -2.22 -21.45
C GLY A 359 -0.43 -2.18 -20.13
N ASP A 360 0.40 -1.15 -19.93
CA ASP A 360 0.90 -0.81 -18.62
C ASP A 360 -0.28 -0.28 -17.82
N SER A 361 -0.78 -1.08 -16.85
CA SER A 361 -1.69 -0.54 -15.86
C SER A 361 -0.94 0.54 -15.07
N THR A 362 -1.59 1.65 -14.79
CA THR A 362 -1.04 2.65 -13.87
C THR A 362 -0.91 1.97 -12.51
N THR A 363 0.31 1.69 -12.10
CA THR A 363 0.58 1.11 -10.78
C THR A 363 0.47 2.21 -9.75
N ALA A 364 -0.55 2.14 -8.92
CA ALA A 364 -0.82 3.14 -7.89
C ALA A 364 -1.84 2.59 -6.89
N ILE A 365 -1.94 3.21 -5.73
CA ILE A 365 -3.03 2.99 -4.78
C ILE A 365 -4.10 4.05 -5.02
N THR A 366 -5.33 3.61 -5.18
CA THR A 366 -6.48 4.51 -5.36
C THR A 366 -6.85 5.16 -4.03
N CYS A 367 -6.88 6.49 -4.00
CA CYS A 367 -7.21 7.27 -2.81
C CYS A 367 -8.26 8.33 -3.13
N PHE A 368 -9.06 8.73 -2.15
CA PHE A 368 -10.01 9.83 -2.29
C PHE A 368 -10.40 10.44 -0.94
N GLU A 369 -10.97 11.64 -1.00
CA GLU A 369 -11.49 12.32 0.18
C GLU A 369 -13.01 12.29 0.23
N LEU A 370 -13.53 12.18 1.45
CA LEU A 370 -14.94 12.40 1.77
C LEU A 370 -15.05 13.51 2.81
N GLU A 371 -16.03 14.36 2.64
CA GLU A 371 -16.34 15.44 3.56
C GLU A 371 -17.82 15.34 3.95
N LYS A 372 -18.09 15.44 5.24
CA LYS A 372 -19.44 15.32 5.80
C LYS A 372 -20.37 16.36 5.18
N GLY A 373 -21.49 15.90 4.65
CA GLY A 373 -22.50 16.75 4.03
C GLY A 373 -22.11 17.34 2.66
N VAL A 374 -20.95 16.97 2.10
CA VAL A 374 -20.52 17.38 0.77
C VAL A 374 -20.62 16.20 -0.18
N PRO A 375 -21.40 16.26 -1.28
CA PRO A 375 -21.52 15.14 -2.22
C PRO A 375 -20.15 14.74 -2.79
N PHE A 376 -19.90 13.43 -2.87
CA PHE A 376 -18.74 12.90 -3.59
C PHE A 376 -18.87 13.23 -5.08
N ARG A 377 -17.84 13.83 -5.65
CA ARG A 377 -17.85 14.30 -7.06
C ARG A 377 -16.83 13.59 -7.94
N GLY A 378 -16.50 12.34 -7.61
CA GLY A 378 -15.57 11.54 -8.39
C GLY A 378 -14.11 12.05 -8.33
N ARG A 379 -13.73 12.79 -7.31
CA ARG A 379 -12.34 13.21 -7.12
C ARG A 379 -11.53 12.09 -6.53
N VAL A 380 -10.65 11.52 -7.35
CA VAL A 380 -9.80 10.39 -7.01
C VAL A 380 -8.35 10.76 -7.27
N GLU A 381 -7.47 10.33 -6.40
CA GLU A 381 -6.02 10.44 -6.51
C GLU A 381 -5.44 9.04 -6.73
N LEU A 382 -4.48 8.91 -7.62
CA LEU A 382 -3.68 7.70 -7.81
C LEU A 382 -2.28 7.98 -7.25
N LEU A 383 -1.98 7.38 -6.11
CA LEU A 383 -0.76 7.62 -5.35
C LEU A 383 0.15 6.39 -5.30
#